data_74cc8ee1063a3350b01182195b2b0731
#
_entry.id   74cc8ee1063a3350b01182195b2b0731
#
_cell.length_a   1.000
_cell.length_b   1.000
_cell.length_c   1.000
_cell.angle_alpha   90.00
_cell.angle_beta   90.00
_cell.angle_gamma   90.00
#
_symmetry.space_group_name_H-M   'P 1'
#
loop_
_entity.id
_entity.type
_entity.pdbx_description
1 polymer ?
#
loop_
_entity_poly.entity_id
_entity_poly.type
_entity_poly.pdbx_seq_one_letter_code
_entity_poly.pdbx_strand_id
1 'polypeptide(L)'
;MKRFRIIYFLLPLMGLLVLSSCEDVVDIDTPTGDRRLIIDALIRIDTSEAITEMRVVVSETNGFFESIPPANLQQITLSNLDNPLPDAVVFIEEEPGTGVYVKSLETALLLEDRWLLQIDFEDEFYLAETTFVAAPQIDELEQGDGFVFDDDDTEIEITFTDIPGEDNYYVFDFGFGEYLATEDTFYQDQQFVFSYFYDDPFEVGTEVPISILGADADFYNYMNQIIEQSEDEVNPFQTPTLTVRGNFINVTDIDNDGTFDNTDNEDNFALGYFAFVQQNTSTIVIEDL
;
A
#
# COMPACT_ATOMS: atom_id res chain seq x y z
N MET A 1 -35.66 -5.83 -66.86
CA MET A 1 -35.98 -6.55 -65.60
C MET A 1 -34.88 -7.49 -65.07
N LYS A 2 -33.87 -7.90 -65.85
CA LYS A 2 -32.74 -8.76 -65.39
C LYS A 2 -31.68 -8.04 -64.56
N ARG A 3 -31.48 -6.73 -64.74
CA ARG A 3 -30.47 -5.93 -63.96
C ARG A 3 -30.88 -5.65 -62.52
N PHE A 4 -32.15 -5.57 -62.20
CA PHE A 4 -32.65 -5.32 -60.86
C PHE A 4 -32.52 -6.55 -59.93
N ARG A 5 -32.55 -7.74 -60.46
CA ARG A 5 -32.44 -9.00 -59.68
C ARG A 5 -31.01 -9.26 -59.19
N ILE A 6 -30.00 -8.76 -59.89
CA ILE A 6 -28.58 -8.92 -59.50
C ILE A 6 -28.25 -8.00 -58.30
N ILE A 7 -28.83 -6.82 -58.22
CA ILE A 7 -28.62 -5.87 -57.11
C ILE A 7 -29.19 -6.44 -55.79
N TYR A 8 -30.34 -7.12 -55.83
CA TYR A 8 -30.91 -7.72 -54.60
C TYR A 8 -30.13 -8.94 -54.09
N PHE A 9 -29.29 -9.57 -54.91
CA PHE A 9 -28.42 -10.68 -54.51
C PHE A 9 -27.05 -10.19 -54.07
N LEU A 10 -26.57 -9.09 -54.58
CA LEU A 10 -25.28 -8.45 -54.21
C LEU A 10 -25.34 -7.75 -52.86
N LEU A 11 -26.47 -7.16 -52.49
CA LEU A 11 -26.64 -6.43 -51.22
C LEU A 11 -26.51 -7.33 -49.97
N PRO A 12 -27.15 -8.51 -49.87
CA PRO A 12 -26.94 -9.39 -48.72
C PRO A 12 -25.55 -10.07 -48.72
N LEU A 13 -24.94 -10.30 -49.88
CA LEU A 13 -23.60 -10.87 -49.98
C LEU A 13 -22.52 -9.88 -49.49
N MET A 14 -22.71 -8.57 -49.75
CA MET A 14 -21.85 -7.52 -49.24
C MET A 14 -22.02 -7.27 -47.73
N GLY A 15 -23.24 -7.51 -47.19
CA GLY A 15 -23.52 -7.49 -45.76
C GLY A 15 -22.87 -8.66 -44.98
N LEU A 16 -22.65 -9.81 -45.62
CA LEU A 16 -21.98 -10.96 -44.98
C LEU A 16 -20.46 -10.81 -44.86
N LEU A 17 -19.86 -9.97 -45.73
CA LEU A 17 -18.40 -9.72 -45.72
C LEU A 17 -17.97 -8.72 -44.61
N VAL A 18 -18.89 -7.99 -44.00
CA VAL A 18 -18.58 -7.00 -42.93
C VAL A 18 -18.56 -7.64 -41.54
N LEU A 19 -18.99 -8.90 -41.41
CA LEU A 19 -19.08 -9.62 -40.13
C LEU A 19 -17.84 -10.47 -39.79
N SER A 20 -16.83 -10.51 -40.68
CA SER A 20 -15.54 -11.13 -40.39
C SER A 20 -14.55 -10.06 -39.91
N SER A 21 -14.85 -9.36 -38.80
CA SER A 21 -13.86 -8.72 -37.99
C SER A 21 -13.19 -9.83 -37.16
N CYS A 22 -12.09 -10.37 -37.66
CA CYS A 22 -11.16 -11.10 -36.81
C CYS A 22 -10.55 -10.06 -35.85
N GLU A 23 -10.94 -10.10 -34.60
CA GLU A 23 -10.09 -9.57 -33.55
C GLU A 23 -8.91 -10.56 -33.45
N ASP A 24 -7.79 -10.21 -34.04
CA ASP A 24 -6.53 -10.85 -33.71
C ASP A 24 -6.23 -10.53 -32.25
N VAL A 25 -6.41 -11.51 -31.39
CA VAL A 25 -5.89 -11.46 -30.03
C VAL A 25 -4.36 -11.43 -30.18
N VAL A 26 -3.77 -10.29 -29.97
CA VAL A 26 -2.31 -10.18 -29.88
C VAL A 26 -1.94 -10.78 -28.54
N ASP A 27 -1.40 -11.99 -28.54
CA ASP A 27 -0.72 -12.55 -27.37
C ASP A 27 0.53 -11.71 -27.14
N ILE A 28 0.48 -10.85 -26.12
CA ILE A 28 1.66 -10.08 -25.70
C ILE A 28 2.42 -10.96 -24.71
N ASP A 29 3.54 -11.54 -25.16
CA ASP A 29 4.50 -12.17 -24.27
C ASP A 29 5.14 -11.05 -23.39
N THR A 30 4.66 -10.91 -22.17
CA THR A 30 5.34 -10.10 -21.18
C THR A 30 6.47 -10.91 -20.55
N PRO A 31 7.71 -10.37 -20.49
CA PRO A 31 8.79 -11.06 -19.78
C PRO A 31 8.39 -11.22 -18.32
N THR A 32 8.38 -12.46 -17.84
CA THR A 32 8.20 -12.78 -16.42
C THR A 32 9.58 -12.77 -15.76
N GLY A 33 9.78 -11.91 -14.77
CA GLY A 33 10.94 -11.97 -13.87
C GLY A 33 10.86 -13.17 -12.91
N ASP A 34 11.92 -13.39 -12.14
CA ASP A 34 11.90 -14.35 -11.05
C ASP A 34 10.87 -13.95 -10.00
N ARG A 35 10.25 -14.95 -9.36
CA ARG A 35 9.24 -14.69 -8.32
C ARG A 35 9.90 -14.10 -7.10
N ARG A 36 9.25 -13.08 -6.53
CA ARG A 36 9.67 -12.41 -5.31
C ARG A 36 8.52 -12.41 -4.31
N LEU A 37 8.86 -12.41 -3.03
CA LEU A 37 7.87 -12.14 -1.99
C LEU A 37 7.42 -10.68 -2.04
N ILE A 38 6.12 -10.50 -1.83
CA ILE A 38 5.48 -9.21 -1.51
C ILE A 38 5.00 -9.31 -0.08
N ILE A 39 5.53 -8.48 0.80
CA ILE A 39 5.28 -8.55 2.24
C ILE A 39 4.64 -7.24 2.69
N ASP A 40 3.36 -7.27 2.98
CA ASP A 40 2.66 -6.17 3.63
C ASP A 40 2.63 -6.44 5.14
N ALA A 41 3.51 -5.75 5.86
CA ALA A 41 3.67 -5.84 7.30
C ALA A 41 3.54 -4.45 7.97
N LEU A 42 2.65 -3.60 7.46
CA LEU A 42 2.32 -2.33 8.08
C LEU A 42 1.39 -2.57 9.28
N ILE A 43 1.97 -2.53 10.48
CA ILE A 43 1.24 -2.72 11.73
C ILE A 43 0.78 -1.36 12.23
N ARG A 44 -0.52 -1.10 12.11
CA ARG A 44 -1.18 0.12 12.56
C ARG A 44 -1.60 -0.04 14.02
N ILE A 45 -1.07 0.78 14.89
CA ILE A 45 -1.20 0.68 16.35
C ILE A 45 -2.10 1.80 16.86
N ASP A 46 -3.28 1.43 17.36
CA ASP A 46 -4.10 2.32 18.18
C ASP A 46 -3.65 2.22 19.63
N THR A 47 -3.03 3.28 20.14
CA THR A 47 -2.49 3.31 21.50
C THR A 47 -3.57 3.38 22.59
N SER A 48 -4.83 3.59 22.22
CA SER A 48 -5.97 3.52 23.14
C SER A 48 -6.42 2.07 23.42
N GLU A 49 -6.06 1.13 22.55
CA GLU A 49 -6.39 -0.28 22.69
C GLU A 49 -5.32 -1.02 23.50
N ALA A 50 -5.74 -1.92 24.39
CA ALA A 50 -4.83 -2.67 25.24
C ALA A 50 -4.05 -3.76 24.48
N ILE A 51 -4.61 -4.25 23.39
CA ILE A 51 -4.07 -5.34 22.55
C ILE A 51 -4.05 -4.88 21.10
N THR A 52 -2.92 -5.04 20.47
CA THR A 52 -2.78 -4.85 19.02
C THR A 52 -2.78 -6.21 18.32
N GLU A 53 -3.69 -6.40 17.38
CA GLU A 53 -3.63 -7.50 16.44
C GLU A 53 -2.75 -7.09 15.25
N MET A 54 -1.63 -7.77 15.12
CA MET A 54 -0.72 -7.59 14.01
C MET A 54 -1.13 -8.53 12.88
N ARG A 55 -1.21 -7.99 11.66
CA ARG A 55 -1.57 -8.70 10.44
C ARG A 55 -0.47 -8.52 9.42
N VAL A 56 0.07 -9.62 8.92
CA VAL A 56 1.09 -9.65 7.86
C VAL A 56 0.51 -10.42 6.68
N VAL A 57 0.49 -9.79 5.51
CA VAL A 57 0.02 -10.43 4.29
C VAL A 57 1.20 -10.71 3.38
N VAL A 58 1.37 -11.97 2.96
CA VAL A 58 2.49 -12.36 2.13
C VAL A 58 2.01 -13.07 0.88
N SER A 59 2.47 -12.58 -0.26
CA SER A 59 2.17 -13.11 -1.58
C SER A 59 3.43 -13.18 -2.43
N GLU A 60 3.32 -13.74 -3.64
CA GLU A 60 4.42 -13.81 -4.59
C GLU A 60 4.09 -13.00 -5.83
N THR A 61 5.09 -12.34 -6.43
CA THR A 61 4.91 -11.71 -7.74
C THR A 61 4.52 -12.72 -8.80
N ASN A 62 3.73 -12.30 -9.78
CA ASN A 62 3.29 -13.17 -10.88
C ASN A 62 3.31 -12.42 -12.22
N GLY A 63 3.02 -13.10 -13.31
CA GLY A 63 2.89 -12.48 -14.63
C GLY A 63 1.84 -11.37 -14.65
N PHE A 64 2.05 -10.36 -15.47
CA PHE A 64 1.24 -9.12 -15.51
C PHE A 64 -0.28 -9.36 -15.64
N PHE A 65 -0.69 -10.43 -16.33
CA PHE A 65 -2.10 -10.78 -16.51
C PHE A 65 -2.60 -11.87 -15.55
N GLU A 66 -1.77 -12.29 -14.62
CA GLU A 66 -2.07 -13.37 -13.69
C GLU A 66 -2.41 -12.82 -12.30
N SER A 67 -3.21 -13.58 -11.55
CA SER A 67 -3.48 -13.19 -10.15
C SER A 67 -2.25 -13.38 -9.28
N ILE A 68 -2.04 -12.48 -8.34
CA ILE A 68 -0.98 -12.56 -7.33
C ILE A 68 -1.33 -13.73 -6.37
N PRO A 69 -0.52 -14.79 -6.32
CA PRO A 69 -0.79 -15.93 -5.44
C PRO A 69 -0.35 -15.63 -4.00
N PRO A 70 -1.04 -16.17 -2.98
CA PRO A 70 -0.54 -16.15 -1.62
C PRO A 70 0.75 -16.98 -1.50
N ALA A 71 1.68 -16.51 -0.66
CA ALA A 71 2.89 -17.26 -0.34
C ALA A 71 2.64 -18.25 0.80
N ASN A 72 3.15 -19.47 0.65
CA ASN A 72 3.07 -20.49 1.70
C ASN A 72 4.37 -20.53 2.50
N LEU A 73 4.41 -19.84 3.62
CA LEU A 73 5.59 -19.67 4.45
C LEU A 73 5.80 -20.84 5.40
N GLN A 74 7.08 -21.13 5.76
CA GLN A 74 7.38 -22.05 6.84
C GLN A 74 7.13 -21.41 8.20
N GLN A 75 7.52 -20.14 8.38
CA GLN A 75 7.35 -19.42 9.64
C GLN A 75 7.44 -17.91 9.47
N ILE A 76 6.74 -17.19 10.33
CA ILE A 76 6.97 -15.77 10.62
C ILE A 76 7.20 -15.63 12.12
N THR A 77 8.29 -14.97 12.50
CA THR A 77 8.62 -14.66 13.89
C THR A 77 8.92 -13.19 14.08
N LEU A 78 8.49 -12.66 15.23
CA LEU A 78 8.80 -11.31 15.67
C LEU A 78 9.65 -11.39 16.94
N SER A 79 10.74 -10.65 16.98
CA SER A 79 11.68 -10.62 18.10
C SER A 79 11.91 -9.20 18.56
N ASN A 80 11.87 -8.96 19.88
CA ASN A 80 12.32 -7.71 20.46
C ASN A 80 13.86 -7.77 20.60
N LEU A 81 14.56 -6.85 19.95
CA LEU A 81 16.03 -6.85 19.89
C LEU A 81 16.69 -6.30 21.15
N ASP A 82 16.02 -5.38 21.82
CA ASP A 82 16.58 -4.69 22.98
C ASP A 82 16.14 -5.34 24.30
N ASN A 83 14.98 -6.00 24.30
CA ASN A 83 14.40 -6.64 25.48
C ASN A 83 13.77 -8.00 25.12
N PRO A 84 14.58 -9.04 24.88
CA PRO A 84 14.11 -10.34 24.38
C PRO A 84 12.99 -10.94 25.24
N LEU A 85 11.89 -11.30 24.60
CA LEU A 85 10.78 -11.98 25.26
C LEU A 85 11.15 -13.43 25.62
N PRO A 86 10.57 -13.99 26.68
CA PRO A 86 10.88 -15.37 27.12
C PRO A 86 10.48 -16.43 26.09
N ASP A 87 9.43 -16.14 25.29
CA ASP A 87 8.92 -17.03 24.27
C ASP A 87 8.98 -16.33 22.90
N ALA A 88 9.24 -17.07 21.84
CA ALA A 88 9.20 -16.55 20.48
C ALA A 88 7.78 -16.13 20.08
N VAL A 89 7.65 -14.94 19.51
CA VAL A 89 6.39 -14.44 18.97
C VAL A 89 6.21 -14.99 17.56
N VAL A 90 5.41 -16.03 17.42
CA VAL A 90 5.16 -16.72 16.14
C VAL A 90 3.78 -16.32 15.63
N PHE A 91 3.71 -15.91 14.37
CA PHE A 91 2.45 -15.65 13.69
C PHE A 91 1.82 -16.96 13.20
N ILE A 92 0.51 -16.98 13.13
CA ILE A 92 -0.26 -18.13 12.67
C ILE A 92 -1.06 -17.69 11.44
N GLU A 93 -1.07 -18.52 10.41
CA GLU A 93 -1.92 -18.25 9.26
C GLU A 93 -3.39 -18.28 9.68
N GLU A 94 -4.13 -17.22 9.37
CA GLU A 94 -5.52 -17.03 9.81
C GLU A 94 -6.44 -18.10 9.21
N GLU A 95 -6.33 -18.28 7.90
CA GLU A 95 -6.96 -19.36 7.15
C GLU A 95 -5.91 -20.03 6.26
N PRO A 96 -5.78 -21.36 6.26
CA PRO A 96 -4.75 -22.05 5.51
C PRO A 96 -4.75 -21.73 4.02
N GLY A 97 -3.61 -21.28 3.49
CA GLY A 97 -3.41 -20.98 2.07
C GLY A 97 -3.89 -19.60 1.63
N THR A 98 -4.15 -18.68 2.57
CA THR A 98 -4.50 -17.30 2.25
C THR A 98 -3.32 -16.35 2.22
N GLY A 99 -2.16 -16.76 2.78
CA GLY A 99 -0.99 -15.90 2.94
C GLY A 99 -1.18 -14.80 3.98
N VAL A 100 -2.20 -14.90 4.82
CA VAL A 100 -2.53 -13.93 5.86
C VAL A 100 -2.13 -14.50 7.22
N TYR A 101 -1.20 -13.84 7.88
CA TYR A 101 -0.65 -14.28 9.17
C TYR A 101 -0.98 -13.26 10.26
N VAL A 102 -1.44 -13.76 11.41
CA VAL A 102 -1.89 -12.90 12.50
C VAL A 102 -1.23 -13.26 13.82
N LYS A 103 -1.04 -12.24 14.65
CA LYS A 103 -0.58 -12.36 16.03
C LYS A 103 -1.03 -11.16 16.86
N SER A 104 -1.51 -11.40 18.06
CA SER A 104 -1.83 -10.32 19.00
C SER A 104 -0.79 -10.24 20.12
N LEU A 105 -0.42 -9.01 20.47
CA LEU A 105 0.41 -8.67 21.64
C LEU A 105 -0.22 -7.53 22.42
N GLU A 106 0.22 -7.36 23.69
CA GLU A 106 -0.11 -6.17 24.47
C GLU A 106 0.48 -4.94 23.76
N THR A 107 -0.35 -3.94 23.48
CA THR A 107 0.04 -2.71 22.74
C THR A 107 1.25 -2.04 23.40
N ALA A 108 1.26 -1.97 24.73
CA ALA A 108 2.37 -1.35 25.47
C ALA A 108 3.75 -1.96 25.19
N LEU A 109 3.83 -3.23 24.79
CA LEU A 109 5.10 -3.87 24.43
C LEU A 109 5.65 -3.38 23.09
N LEU A 110 4.78 -2.92 22.19
CA LEU A 110 5.14 -2.51 20.83
C LEU A 110 5.61 -1.06 20.75
N LEU A 111 5.36 -0.24 21.79
CA LEU A 111 5.64 1.19 21.80
C LEU A 111 7.09 1.55 22.08
N GLU A 112 7.88 0.58 22.49
CA GLU A 112 9.30 0.77 22.83
C GLU A 112 10.13 -0.30 22.12
N ASP A 113 11.44 -0.09 22.11
CA ASP A 113 12.44 -1.03 21.59
C ASP A 113 12.43 -1.20 20.04
N ARG A 114 13.47 -1.85 19.56
CA ARG A 114 13.60 -2.27 18.16
C ARG A 114 13.05 -3.68 18.00
N TRP A 115 12.32 -3.88 16.92
CA TRP A 115 11.71 -5.15 16.60
C TRP A 115 12.20 -5.68 15.27
N LEU A 116 12.45 -6.98 15.22
CA LEU A 116 12.88 -7.72 14.04
C LEU A 116 11.79 -8.68 13.62
N LEU A 117 11.31 -8.54 12.40
CA LEU A 117 10.45 -9.52 11.74
C LEU A 117 11.34 -10.44 10.88
N GLN A 118 11.24 -11.75 11.11
CA GLN A 118 11.87 -12.76 10.29
C GLN A 118 10.81 -13.59 9.58
N ILE A 119 11.01 -13.81 8.29
CA ILE A 119 10.16 -14.64 7.43
C ILE A 119 11.01 -15.74 6.84
N ASP A 120 10.59 -16.99 7.06
CA ASP A 120 11.21 -18.17 6.50
C ASP A 120 10.36 -18.66 5.32
N PHE A 121 10.91 -18.57 4.12
CA PHE A 121 10.24 -18.97 2.88
C PHE A 121 11.17 -19.83 2.03
N GLU A 122 10.73 -21.06 1.72
CA GLU A 122 11.54 -22.06 1.04
C GLU A 122 12.89 -22.27 1.74
N ASP A 123 14.01 -21.99 1.09
CA ASP A 123 15.36 -22.09 1.66
C ASP A 123 15.96 -20.69 1.98
N GLU A 124 15.11 -19.64 2.03
CA GLU A 124 15.50 -18.24 2.19
C GLU A 124 14.96 -17.65 3.49
N PHE A 125 15.71 -16.66 4.01
CA PHE A 125 15.35 -15.90 5.20
C PHE A 125 15.32 -14.41 4.89
N TYR A 126 14.19 -13.77 5.18
CA TYR A 126 13.99 -12.35 5.02
C TYR A 126 13.87 -11.69 6.38
N LEU A 127 14.61 -10.60 6.58
CA LEU A 127 14.61 -9.82 7.82
C LEU A 127 14.23 -8.37 7.54
N ALA A 128 13.47 -7.77 8.46
CA ALA A 128 13.22 -6.33 8.51
C ALA A 128 13.18 -5.85 9.95
N GLU A 129 13.74 -4.67 10.21
CA GLU A 129 13.71 -4.03 11.53
C GLU A 129 12.77 -2.83 11.51
N THR A 130 12.16 -2.54 12.65
CA THR A 130 11.35 -1.35 12.87
C THR A 130 11.36 -0.93 14.34
N THR A 131 10.96 0.32 14.57
CA THR A 131 10.59 0.88 15.87
C THR A 131 9.22 1.50 15.76
N PHE A 132 8.54 1.68 16.88
CA PHE A 132 7.28 2.41 16.91
C PHE A 132 7.49 3.89 16.58
N VAL A 133 6.63 4.43 15.71
CA VAL A 133 6.61 5.84 15.36
C VAL A 133 5.26 6.44 15.73
N ALA A 134 5.29 7.48 16.56
CA ALA A 134 4.10 8.18 17.02
C ALA A 134 3.46 9.05 15.92
N ALA A 135 2.15 9.26 16.01
CA ALA A 135 1.39 10.17 15.15
C ALA A 135 0.61 11.20 15.97
N PRO A 136 0.40 12.41 15.48
CA PRO A 136 -0.48 13.38 16.11
C PRO A 136 -1.94 12.94 16.00
N GLN A 137 -2.79 13.54 16.83
CA GLN A 137 -4.25 13.39 16.71
C GLN A 137 -4.77 14.32 15.61
N ILE A 138 -5.86 13.93 14.96
CA ILE A 138 -6.66 14.86 14.17
C ILE A 138 -7.45 15.71 15.15
N ASP A 139 -7.24 17.04 15.11
CA ASP A 139 -7.91 18.00 15.98
C ASP A 139 -9.36 18.23 15.50
N GLU A 140 -9.56 18.34 14.18
CA GLU A 140 -10.86 18.63 13.58
C GLU A 140 -10.93 18.13 12.13
N LEU A 141 -12.11 17.69 11.71
CA LEU A 141 -12.48 17.44 10.32
C LEU A 141 -13.70 18.27 9.99
N GLU A 142 -13.64 19.09 8.93
CA GLU A 142 -14.76 19.89 8.44
C GLU A 142 -15.00 19.61 6.95
N GLN A 143 -16.27 19.48 6.56
CA GLN A 143 -16.62 19.41 5.14
C GLN A 143 -16.64 20.83 4.57
N GLY A 144 -15.84 21.05 3.53
CA GLY A 144 -15.78 22.32 2.81
C GLY A 144 -16.79 22.40 1.67
N ASP A 145 -16.88 23.59 1.07
CA ASP A 145 -17.69 23.89 -0.12
C ASP A 145 -16.80 24.19 -1.36
N GLY A 146 -15.49 23.91 -1.26
CA GLY A 146 -14.52 24.10 -2.33
C GLY A 146 -14.53 22.96 -3.34
N PHE A 147 -13.98 23.24 -4.53
CA PHE A 147 -13.75 22.28 -5.61
C PHE A 147 -12.45 22.64 -6.35
N VAL A 148 -11.79 21.63 -6.95
CA VAL A 148 -10.55 21.85 -7.71
C VAL A 148 -10.79 21.75 -9.21
N PHE A 149 -11.51 20.76 -9.68
CA PHE A 149 -11.72 20.50 -11.10
C PHE A 149 -13.20 20.51 -11.49
N ASP A 150 -14.06 19.91 -10.68
CA ASP A 150 -15.49 19.81 -10.94
C ASP A 150 -16.30 20.29 -9.73
N ASP A 151 -17.52 20.82 -9.97
CA ASP A 151 -18.44 21.25 -8.91
C ASP A 151 -18.94 20.09 -8.02
N ASP A 152 -18.58 18.86 -8.36
CA ASP A 152 -18.97 17.63 -7.65
C ASP A 152 -17.86 17.10 -6.72
N ASP A 153 -16.66 17.72 -6.69
CA ASP A 153 -15.57 17.33 -5.77
C ASP A 153 -16.04 17.46 -4.31
N THR A 154 -15.63 16.52 -3.47
CA THR A 154 -15.91 16.61 -2.02
C THR A 154 -14.66 17.08 -1.28
N GLU A 155 -14.72 18.29 -0.70
CA GLU A 155 -13.65 18.83 0.14
C GLU A 155 -13.81 18.37 1.58
N ILE A 156 -12.69 17.91 2.19
CA ILE A 156 -12.57 17.74 3.63
C ILE A 156 -11.34 18.53 4.11
N GLU A 157 -11.57 19.49 5.00
CA GLU A 157 -10.52 20.22 5.68
C GLU A 157 -10.07 19.43 6.92
N ILE A 158 -8.76 19.20 7.02
CA ILE A 158 -8.14 18.45 8.09
C ILE A 158 -7.27 19.40 8.92
N THR A 159 -7.56 19.48 10.21
CA THR A 159 -6.76 20.22 11.19
C THR A 159 -6.06 19.22 12.12
N PHE A 160 -4.75 19.38 12.28
CA PHE A 160 -3.96 18.62 13.24
C PHE A 160 -2.84 19.49 13.82
N THR A 161 -2.30 19.10 14.99
CA THR A 161 -1.17 19.76 15.62
C THR A 161 0.04 18.85 15.60
N ASP A 162 1.13 19.32 15.02
CA ASP A 162 2.38 18.60 14.92
C ASP A 162 2.97 18.21 16.27
N ILE A 163 3.73 17.09 16.32
CA ILE A 163 4.43 16.64 17.53
C ILE A 163 5.68 17.49 17.70
N PRO A 164 5.82 18.24 18.83
CA PRO A 164 6.88 19.23 18.94
C PRO A 164 8.25 18.63 19.23
N GLY A 165 9.30 19.28 18.73
CA GLY A 165 10.68 19.14 19.18
C GLY A 165 11.60 18.30 18.33
N GLU A 166 11.12 17.67 17.26
CA GLU A 166 11.92 16.89 16.30
C GLU A 166 11.29 16.95 14.90
N ASP A 167 12.05 16.59 13.88
CA ASP A 167 11.55 16.52 12.51
C ASP A 167 10.63 15.30 12.38
N ASN A 168 9.39 15.52 11.98
CA ASN A 168 8.36 14.49 11.88
C ASN A 168 7.93 14.22 10.43
N TYR A 169 7.54 12.98 10.20
CA TYR A 169 6.95 12.53 8.94
C TYR A 169 5.61 11.85 9.22
N TYR A 170 4.65 12.06 8.32
CA TYR A 170 3.31 11.47 8.46
C TYR A 170 2.82 10.91 7.14
N VAL A 171 2.00 9.87 7.23
CA VAL A 171 1.23 9.37 6.10
C VAL A 171 -0.25 9.51 6.44
N PHE A 172 -0.97 10.30 5.66
CA PHE A 172 -2.42 10.38 5.73
C PHE A 172 -3.01 9.25 4.89
N ASP A 173 -4.00 8.56 5.46
CA ASP A 173 -4.86 7.60 4.79
C ASP A 173 -6.27 8.19 4.75
N PHE A 174 -6.69 8.60 3.56
CA PHE A 174 -8.01 9.21 3.33
C PHE A 174 -9.10 8.16 3.06
N GLY A 175 -8.77 6.87 3.23
CA GLY A 175 -9.64 5.78 2.82
C GLY A 175 -9.61 5.58 1.30
N PHE A 176 -10.36 4.60 0.82
CA PHE A 176 -10.55 4.31 -0.61
C PHE A 176 -9.26 4.06 -1.42
N GLY A 177 -8.13 3.89 -0.75
CA GLY A 177 -6.81 3.73 -1.40
C GLY A 177 -6.05 5.02 -1.63
N GLU A 178 -6.55 6.15 -1.12
CA GLU A 178 -5.96 7.47 -1.26
C GLU A 178 -5.01 7.77 -0.10
N TYR A 179 -3.79 8.19 -0.42
CA TYR A 179 -2.73 8.47 0.57
C TYR A 179 -1.98 9.75 0.26
N LEU A 180 -1.46 10.39 1.31
CA LEU A 180 -0.54 11.51 1.21
C LEU A 180 0.60 11.33 2.21
N ALA A 181 1.85 11.35 1.73
CA ALA A 181 3.02 11.40 2.59
C ALA A 181 3.50 12.85 2.73
N THR A 182 3.81 13.29 3.96
CA THR A 182 4.24 14.66 4.23
C THR A 182 5.32 14.71 5.29
N GLU A 183 6.15 15.75 5.23
CA GLU A 183 7.15 16.12 6.23
C GLU A 183 6.78 17.47 6.87
N ASP A 184 7.13 17.68 8.12
CA ASP A 184 6.73 18.85 8.90
C ASP A 184 7.49 20.15 8.58
N THR A 185 8.38 20.15 7.59
CA THR A 185 9.24 21.30 7.21
C THR A 185 8.50 22.64 7.19
N PHE A 186 7.22 22.68 6.84
CA PHE A 186 6.43 23.92 6.74
C PHE A 186 5.51 24.18 7.93
N TYR A 187 5.32 23.22 8.84
CA TYR A 187 4.38 23.33 9.96
C TYR A 187 4.94 22.80 11.28
N GLN A 188 6.26 22.66 11.37
CA GLN A 188 6.95 22.15 12.56
C GLN A 188 6.54 22.89 13.83
N ASP A 189 6.20 22.16 14.89
CA ASP A 189 5.72 22.64 16.19
C ASP A 189 4.39 23.45 16.10
N GLN A 190 3.60 23.34 15.02
CA GLN A 190 2.44 24.18 14.81
C GLN A 190 1.17 23.35 14.51
N GLN A 191 0.03 24.00 14.72
CA GLN A 191 -1.23 23.50 14.14
C GLN A 191 -1.23 23.80 12.64
N PHE A 192 -1.61 22.80 11.85
CA PHE A 192 -1.70 22.89 10.40
C PHE A 192 -3.10 22.53 9.93
N VAL A 193 -3.53 23.22 8.91
CA VAL A 193 -4.84 23.04 8.26
C VAL A 193 -4.63 22.90 6.77
N PHE A 194 -5.23 21.88 6.17
CA PHE A 194 -5.21 21.70 4.72
C PHE A 194 -6.48 21.00 4.24
N SER A 195 -6.83 21.23 2.97
CA SER A 195 -7.97 20.57 2.33
C SER A 195 -7.50 19.40 1.49
N TYR A 196 -8.23 18.29 1.59
CA TYR A 196 -8.17 17.17 0.66
C TYR A 196 -9.45 17.11 -0.15
N PHE A 197 -9.32 16.84 -1.45
CA PHE A 197 -10.43 16.80 -2.39
C PHE A 197 -10.55 15.40 -2.97
N TYR A 198 -11.75 14.81 -2.84
CA TYR A 198 -12.08 13.55 -3.47
C TYR A 198 -12.71 13.83 -4.83
N ASP A 199 -12.21 13.17 -5.87
CA ASP A 199 -12.69 13.36 -7.26
C ASP A 199 -14.13 12.90 -7.48
N ASP A 200 -14.61 11.95 -6.66
CA ASP A 200 -15.98 11.45 -6.73
C ASP A 200 -16.85 12.04 -5.60
N PRO A 201 -18.10 12.43 -5.92
CA PRO A 201 -19.03 12.93 -4.91
C PRO A 201 -19.47 11.80 -3.97
N PHE A 202 -19.53 12.08 -2.69
CA PHE A 202 -20.11 11.17 -1.72
C PHE A 202 -21.60 11.37 -1.55
N GLU A 203 -22.33 10.27 -1.30
CA GLU A 203 -23.73 10.37 -0.89
C GLU A 203 -23.83 10.97 0.53
N VAL A 204 -24.86 11.79 0.76
CA VAL A 204 -25.16 12.34 2.10
C VAL A 204 -25.35 11.20 3.10
N GLY A 205 -24.65 11.27 4.23
CA GLY A 205 -24.62 10.26 5.26
C GLY A 205 -23.50 9.22 5.12
N THR A 206 -22.63 9.36 4.09
CA THR A 206 -21.43 8.54 3.98
C THR A 206 -20.48 8.86 5.13
N GLU A 207 -19.97 7.84 5.80
CA GLU A 207 -18.91 7.95 6.81
C GLU A 207 -17.54 7.84 6.12
N VAL A 208 -16.72 8.89 6.23
CA VAL A 208 -15.37 8.94 5.65
C VAL A 208 -14.36 8.91 6.78
N PRO A 209 -13.67 7.78 7.01
CA PRO A 209 -12.60 7.69 7.99
C PRO A 209 -11.31 8.27 7.40
N ILE A 210 -10.67 9.17 8.14
CA ILE A 210 -9.35 9.72 7.82
C ILE A 210 -8.41 9.38 8.95
N SER A 211 -7.21 8.88 8.61
CA SER A 211 -6.19 8.51 9.58
C SER A 211 -4.91 9.26 9.35
N ILE A 212 -4.19 9.58 10.44
CA ILE A 212 -2.79 9.99 10.41
C ILE A 212 -1.96 8.84 10.96
N LEU A 213 -0.95 8.43 10.20
CA LEU A 213 0.03 7.42 10.56
C LEU A 213 1.36 8.11 10.85
N GLY A 214 2.03 7.74 11.93
CA GLY A 214 3.42 8.15 12.17
C GLY A 214 4.35 7.45 11.18
N ALA A 215 5.34 8.18 10.68
CA ALA A 215 6.33 7.64 9.76
C ALA A 215 7.74 8.06 10.19
N ASP A 216 8.71 7.17 10.05
CA ASP A 216 10.11 7.56 10.00
C ASP A 216 10.49 7.99 8.57
N ALA A 217 11.70 8.52 8.40
CA ALA A 217 12.15 9.00 7.10
C ALA A 217 12.18 7.90 6.02
N ASP A 218 12.47 6.65 6.40
CA ASP A 218 12.56 5.54 5.45
C ASP A 218 11.17 5.09 5.00
N PHE A 219 10.21 5.00 5.93
CA PHE A 219 8.82 4.68 5.61
C PHE A 219 8.14 5.81 4.81
N TYR A 220 8.40 7.07 5.18
CA TYR A 220 7.95 8.23 4.40
C TYR A 220 8.45 8.16 2.96
N ASN A 221 9.75 7.94 2.75
CA ASN A 221 10.33 7.85 1.41
C ASN A 221 9.74 6.67 0.60
N TYR A 222 9.51 5.52 1.27
CA TYR A 222 8.87 4.37 0.67
C TYR A 222 7.44 4.69 0.21
N MET A 223 6.62 5.26 1.09
CA MET A 223 5.24 5.63 0.78
C MET A 223 5.15 6.70 -0.30
N ASN A 224 6.01 7.73 -0.24
CA ASN A 224 6.04 8.78 -1.25
C ASN A 224 6.33 8.22 -2.65
N GLN A 225 7.28 7.29 -2.79
CA GLN A 225 7.57 6.63 -4.05
C GLN A 225 6.41 5.77 -4.57
N ILE A 226 5.67 5.09 -3.67
CA ILE A 226 4.49 4.31 -4.07
C ILE A 226 3.37 5.23 -4.54
N ILE A 227 3.10 6.31 -3.80
CA ILE A 227 2.08 7.31 -4.13
C ILE A 227 2.37 7.93 -5.50
N GLU A 228 3.60 8.44 -5.71
CA GLU A 228 4.03 9.01 -6.99
C GLU A 228 3.85 8.05 -8.18
N GLN A 229 4.06 6.74 -7.97
CA GLN A 229 3.87 5.75 -9.04
C GLN A 229 2.40 5.37 -9.26
N SER A 230 1.53 5.55 -8.26
CA SER A 230 0.09 5.26 -8.40
C SER A 230 -0.69 6.42 -9.04
N GLU A 231 -0.21 7.65 -8.88
CA GLU A 231 -0.82 8.87 -9.45
C GLU A 231 -0.50 9.06 -10.95
N ASP A 232 0.62 8.48 -11.43
CA ASP A 232 0.90 8.50 -12.88
C ASP A 232 -0.23 7.78 -13.62
N GLU A 233 -0.99 8.52 -14.45
CA GLU A 233 -2.04 7.98 -15.33
C GLU A 233 -1.48 6.72 -15.99
N VAL A 234 -2.08 5.56 -15.64
CA VAL A 234 -1.64 4.25 -16.13
C VAL A 234 -1.71 4.24 -17.65
N ASN A 235 -0.63 4.70 -18.26
CA ASN A 235 -0.41 4.47 -19.66
C ASN A 235 -0.08 2.97 -19.80
N PRO A 236 -0.97 2.13 -20.35
CA PRO A 236 -0.74 0.69 -20.44
C PRO A 236 0.51 0.31 -21.27
N PHE A 237 1.18 1.30 -21.85
CA PHE A 237 2.41 1.15 -22.62
C PHE A 237 3.66 1.70 -21.89
N GLN A 238 3.51 2.23 -20.67
CA GLN A 238 4.63 2.58 -19.80
C GLN A 238 4.81 1.48 -18.74
N THR A 239 5.95 0.84 -18.76
CA THR A 239 6.38 0.02 -17.62
C THR A 239 6.75 0.96 -16.47
N PRO A 240 6.36 0.65 -15.22
CA PRO A 240 6.87 1.37 -14.06
C PRO A 240 8.40 1.45 -14.14
N THR A 241 8.94 2.64 -14.00
CA THR A 241 10.37 2.89 -14.23
C THR A 241 11.24 2.51 -13.03
N LEU A 242 10.63 2.20 -11.88
CA LEU A 242 11.33 1.87 -10.65
C LEU A 242 10.56 0.81 -9.84
N THR A 243 11.30 -0.17 -9.33
CA THR A 243 10.79 -1.05 -8.28
C THR A 243 11.04 -0.36 -6.93
N VAL A 244 9.97 -0.08 -6.17
CA VAL A 244 10.11 0.51 -4.83
C VAL A 244 10.61 -0.58 -3.89
N ARG A 245 11.77 -0.35 -3.30
CA ARG A 245 12.33 -1.23 -2.27
C ARG A 245 11.78 -0.85 -0.91
N GLY A 246 11.32 -1.86 -0.16
CA GLY A 246 11.04 -1.71 1.24
C GLY A 246 12.28 -1.95 2.12
N ASN A 247 12.05 -2.33 3.37
CA ASN A 247 13.12 -2.57 4.35
C ASN A 247 13.45 -4.06 4.59
N PHE A 248 12.92 -4.97 3.77
CA PHE A 248 13.25 -6.40 3.87
C PHE A 248 14.57 -6.71 3.18
N ILE A 249 15.43 -7.46 3.88
CA ILE A 249 16.71 -7.94 3.38
C ILE A 249 16.66 -9.47 3.32
N ASN A 250 17.02 -10.06 2.17
CA ASN A 250 17.25 -11.49 2.06
C ASN A 250 18.65 -11.81 2.61
N VAL A 251 18.71 -12.40 3.79
CA VAL A 251 19.97 -12.70 4.49
C VAL A 251 20.60 -14.02 4.07
N THR A 252 19.93 -14.82 3.26
CA THR A 252 20.46 -16.07 2.71
C THR A 252 21.47 -15.78 1.60
N ASP A 253 21.24 -14.68 0.85
CA ASP A 253 22.09 -14.28 -0.26
C ASP A 253 22.41 -12.78 -0.17
N ILE A 254 23.25 -12.45 0.79
CA ILE A 254 23.75 -11.07 0.97
C ILE A 254 24.83 -10.81 -0.07
N ASP A 255 24.63 -9.79 -0.88
CA ASP A 255 25.51 -9.41 -1.97
C ASP A 255 26.60 -8.41 -1.55
N ASN A 256 26.48 -7.83 -0.35
CA ASN A 256 27.38 -6.80 0.14
C ASN A 256 27.73 -6.97 1.62
N ASP A 257 28.84 -7.65 1.89
CA ASP A 257 29.35 -7.90 3.26
C ASP A 257 29.67 -6.61 4.04
N GLY A 258 29.81 -5.46 3.35
CA GLY A 258 30.16 -4.19 3.98
C GLY A 258 28.96 -3.42 4.50
N THR A 259 27.81 -3.52 3.84
CA THR A 259 26.58 -2.80 4.17
C THR A 259 25.45 -3.71 4.64
N PHE A 260 25.60 -5.03 4.45
CA PHE A 260 24.60 -6.03 4.81
C PHE A 260 23.23 -5.74 4.18
N ASP A 261 23.21 -5.67 2.85
CA ASP A 261 22.01 -5.40 2.05
C ASP A 261 21.98 -6.25 0.77
N ASN A 262 20.95 -6.06 -0.07
CA ASN A 262 20.81 -6.69 -1.37
C ASN A 262 20.84 -5.64 -2.50
N THR A 263 21.54 -4.51 -2.33
CA THR A 263 21.52 -3.39 -3.29
C THR A 263 22.16 -3.71 -4.63
N ASP A 264 23.14 -4.61 -4.67
CA ASP A 264 23.86 -4.99 -5.88
C ASP A 264 23.17 -6.16 -6.64
N ASN A 265 22.13 -6.77 -6.05
CA ASN A 265 21.34 -7.84 -6.64
C ASN A 265 19.86 -7.48 -6.72
N GLU A 266 19.45 -6.96 -7.88
CA GLU A 266 18.10 -6.43 -8.10
C GLU A 266 17.01 -7.52 -8.03
N ASP A 267 17.36 -8.80 -8.14
CA ASP A 267 16.43 -9.92 -8.19
C ASP A 267 16.21 -10.61 -6.83
N ASN A 268 16.97 -10.24 -5.80
CA ASN A 268 17.05 -11.03 -4.57
C ASN A 268 16.42 -10.41 -3.31
N PHE A 269 15.70 -9.30 -3.41
CA PHE A 269 15.02 -8.68 -2.29
C PHE A 269 13.50 -8.90 -2.35
N ALA A 270 12.85 -8.95 -1.19
CA ALA A 270 11.40 -8.93 -1.11
C ALA A 270 10.84 -7.51 -1.32
N LEU A 271 9.65 -7.42 -1.86
CA LEU A 271 8.88 -6.17 -1.98
C LEU A 271 8.04 -5.94 -0.71
N GLY A 272 7.68 -4.69 -0.45
CA GLY A 272 6.84 -4.33 0.68
C GLY A 272 7.64 -3.81 1.88
N TYR A 273 6.95 -3.53 2.99
CA TYR A 273 7.52 -2.82 4.13
C TYR A 273 7.04 -3.38 5.47
N PHE A 274 7.92 -3.37 6.47
CA PHE A 274 7.60 -3.65 7.86
C PHE A 274 7.72 -2.37 8.69
N ALA A 275 6.63 -1.93 9.29
CA ALA A 275 6.61 -0.75 10.16
C ALA A 275 5.62 -0.92 11.32
N PHE A 276 5.96 -0.32 12.47
CA PHE A 276 5.07 -0.08 13.59
C PHE A 276 4.72 1.41 13.63
N VAL A 277 3.51 1.74 13.23
CA VAL A 277 3.05 3.11 13.13
C VAL A 277 1.87 3.35 14.08
N GLN A 278 1.91 4.43 14.85
CA GLN A 278 0.69 4.88 15.51
C GLN A 278 -0.32 5.29 14.45
N GLN A 279 -1.57 4.85 14.63
CA GLN A 279 -2.70 5.31 13.82
C GLN A 279 -3.67 6.08 14.70
N ASN A 280 -3.97 7.31 14.31
CA ASN A 280 -5.04 8.11 14.89
C ASN A 280 -6.10 8.37 13.81
N THR A 281 -7.32 7.89 14.04
CA THR A 281 -8.42 7.97 13.06
C THR A 281 -9.53 8.86 13.59
N SER A 282 -10.01 9.75 12.73
CA SER A 282 -11.28 10.50 12.92
C SER A 282 -12.20 10.22 11.74
N THR A 283 -13.51 10.27 11.97
CA THR A 283 -14.50 10.01 10.93
C THR A 283 -15.41 11.22 10.79
N ILE A 284 -15.63 11.66 9.56
CA ILE A 284 -16.62 12.70 9.22
C ILE A 284 -17.81 12.06 8.52
N VAL A 285 -19.00 12.59 8.77
CA VAL A 285 -20.22 12.20 8.06
C VAL A 285 -20.56 13.28 7.05
N ILE A 286 -20.71 12.91 5.80
CA ILE A 286 -21.02 13.85 4.71
C ILE A 286 -22.41 14.41 4.85
N GLU A 287 -22.54 15.72 4.79
CA GLU A 287 -23.78 16.48 4.89
C GLU A 287 -24.18 17.09 3.54
N ASP A 288 -25.43 17.56 3.45
CA ASP A 288 -25.92 18.33 2.29
C ASP A 288 -25.56 19.81 2.50
N LEU A 289 -24.57 20.33 1.76
CA LEU A 289 -24.07 21.72 1.83
C LEU A 289 -24.79 22.65 0.89
#